data_a5883fc92a96a033dfda41ed7ea35914
#
_entry.id   a5883fc92a96a033dfda41ed7ea35914
#
_cell.length_a   1.000
_cell.length_b   1.000
_cell.length_c   1.000
_cell.angle_alpha   90.00
_cell.angle_beta   90.00
_cell.angle_gamma   90.00
#
_symmetry.space_group_name_H-M   'P 1'
#
loop_
_entity.id
_entity.type
_entity.pdbx_description
1 polymer ?
#
loop_
_entity_poly.entity_id
_entity_poly.type
_entity_poly.pdbx_seq_one_letter_code
_entity_poly.pdbx_strand_id
1 'polypeptide(L)'
;MFAPFYGQDIQLDVLHFLNQTPSEIPFIRMGQIALFSKKCNIPGIVFGHIWGRSTNHNNKSNDSETNTLSDKKHKLHYWMYTVFDDTSWMECQQKEIMVLGMDDIGDYSQYDSKESLRQELISTYDNSTSRKNQALMAWNFANKLAINDVIFAKRSNTLVGKGIVTGDYIFDDSRQEYKNIRTVKWLQIGEWEHPGKSVAKRLTDITPYTDYIEKLITIFTPDELDDVDTQPEVDYPEYSSADFLSDVYMSEQDYETLVNVLKMKKNIILQGAPGVGKTFTAKRLAYSIIGAKNPDRVQMIQFHQSYSYEDFIEGYRPTENGFTIKKGSFYKFCKLAEDDDENDYFFIIDEINRGNLSKIFGELFMLIEKDKRGIELQLLYSDENFSVPPNVYIIGMMNTADRSLAMLDYALRRRFSFFTMKPGFNTIGFQTYQDSLKSDAFKKLISCIKQLNSKIAADISLGEGFCIGHSYFCGLTAKTATVRTLTSIIEYELIPLLKEYWFDEPEKIIDWSDSCLLYTSPSPRDTERS
;
A
#
# COMPACT_ATOMS: atom_id res chain seq x y z
N MET A 1 27.13 -9.45 -16.06
CA MET A 1 26.99 -8.01 -15.76
C MET A 1 26.10 -7.41 -16.83
N PHE A 2 24.81 -7.21 -16.55
CA PHE A 2 23.89 -6.60 -17.51
C PHE A 2 24.08 -5.08 -17.47
N ALA A 3 24.52 -4.49 -18.58
CA ALA A 3 24.51 -3.05 -18.74
C ALA A 3 23.06 -2.58 -18.93
N PRO A 4 22.62 -1.47 -18.30
CA PRO A 4 21.25 -0.99 -18.49
C PRO A 4 21.05 -0.51 -19.93
N PHE A 5 19.93 -0.92 -20.54
CA PHE A 5 19.53 -0.45 -21.86
C PHE A 5 18.83 0.91 -21.74
N TYR A 6 19.51 1.97 -22.14
CA TYR A 6 18.94 3.32 -22.24
C TYR A 6 18.75 3.70 -23.71
N GLY A 7 17.78 4.56 -24.00
CA GLY A 7 17.62 5.19 -25.32
C GLY A 7 18.89 5.99 -25.69
N GLN A 8 19.10 6.16 -26.98
CA GLN A 8 20.34 6.75 -27.53
C GLN A 8 20.59 8.17 -27.01
N ASP A 9 19.54 8.99 -26.92
CA ASP A 9 19.62 10.37 -26.44
C ASP A 9 19.97 10.44 -24.94
N ILE A 10 19.35 9.57 -24.12
CA ILE A 10 19.64 9.47 -22.68
C ILE A 10 21.10 9.05 -22.44
N GLN A 11 21.64 8.16 -23.26
CA GLN A 11 23.06 7.75 -23.14
C GLN A 11 24.03 8.91 -23.39
N LEU A 12 23.74 9.75 -24.39
CA LEU A 12 24.51 10.93 -24.72
C LEU A 12 24.48 11.96 -23.59
N ASP A 13 23.28 12.27 -23.09
CA ASP A 13 23.07 13.24 -22.02
C ASP A 13 23.76 12.84 -20.73
N VAL A 14 23.69 11.55 -20.35
CA VAL A 14 24.36 11.01 -19.16
C VAL A 14 25.87 11.16 -19.28
N LEU A 15 26.48 10.86 -20.43
CA LEU A 15 27.91 10.96 -20.61
C LEU A 15 28.40 12.43 -20.64
N HIS A 16 27.62 13.34 -21.25
CA HIS A 16 27.89 14.78 -21.20
C HIS A 16 27.80 15.31 -19.76
N PHE A 17 26.78 14.94 -19.00
CA PHE A 17 26.67 15.32 -17.60
C PHE A 17 27.84 14.85 -16.75
N LEU A 18 28.37 13.66 -17.04
CA LEU A 18 29.54 13.10 -16.37
C LEU A 18 30.88 13.62 -16.90
N ASN A 19 30.85 14.60 -17.80
CA ASN A 19 32.05 15.17 -18.45
C ASN A 19 32.89 14.10 -19.19
N GLN A 20 32.20 13.08 -19.75
CA GLN A 20 32.81 12.03 -20.55
C GLN A 20 32.55 12.30 -22.04
N THR A 21 33.55 12.04 -22.88
CA THR A 21 33.39 12.15 -24.35
C THR A 21 32.57 10.95 -24.85
N PRO A 22 31.36 11.15 -25.38
CA PRO A 22 30.52 10.04 -25.84
C PRO A 22 31.09 9.38 -27.08
N SER A 23 31.09 8.06 -27.14
CA SER A 23 31.37 7.31 -28.37
C SER A 23 30.18 7.39 -29.33
N GLU A 24 30.43 7.42 -30.64
CA GLU A 24 29.36 7.36 -31.66
C GLU A 24 28.63 6.02 -31.68
N ILE A 25 29.28 4.95 -31.23
CA ILE A 25 28.69 3.61 -31.19
C ILE A 25 27.87 3.42 -29.89
N PRO A 26 26.54 3.16 -29.95
CA PRO A 26 25.71 3.04 -28.75
C PRO A 26 26.16 2.00 -27.75
N PHE A 27 26.72 0.88 -28.21
CA PHE A 27 27.21 -0.19 -27.36
C PHE A 27 28.44 0.23 -26.53
N ILE A 28 29.35 1.05 -27.10
CA ILE A 28 30.50 1.58 -26.41
C ILE A 28 30.07 2.62 -25.36
N ARG A 29 29.08 3.48 -25.70
CA ARG A 29 28.51 4.44 -24.74
C ARG A 29 27.93 3.75 -23.51
N MET A 30 27.21 2.66 -23.69
CA MET A 30 26.71 1.85 -22.56
C MET A 30 27.86 1.27 -21.73
N GLY A 31 28.92 0.83 -22.38
CA GLY A 31 30.14 0.38 -21.73
C GLY A 31 30.82 1.48 -20.90
N GLN A 32 30.85 2.72 -21.41
CA GLN A 32 31.38 3.88 -20.68
C GLN A 32 30.60 4.19 -19.42
N ILE A 33 29.25 4.17 -19.52
CA ILE A 33 28.34 4.35 -18.36
C ILE A 33 28.55 3.23 -17.33
N ALA A 34 28.66 1.98 -17.77
CA ALA A 34 28.85 0.84 -16.88
C ALA A 34 30.22 0.87 -16.18
N LEU A 35 31.28 1.29 -16.88
CA LEU A 35 32.61 1.47 -16.32
C LEU A 35 32.66 2.60 -15.27
N PHE A 36 31.98 3.71 -15.55
CA PHE A 36 31.87 4.82 -14.61
C PHE A 36 31.07 4.42 -13.36
N SER A 37 29.93 3.77 -13.56
CA SER A 37 29.13 3.23 -12.46
C SER A 37 29.94 2.28 -11.57
N LYS A 38 30.75 1.39 -12.17
CA LYS A 38 31.64 0.49 -11.42
C LYS A 38 32.74 1.25 -10.68
N LYS A 39 33.32 2.28 -11.30
CA LYS A 39 34.39 3.10 -10.70
C LYS A 39 33.90 3.91 -9.51
N CYS A 40 32.67 4.40 -9.57
CA CYS A 40 32.03 5.17 -8.50
C CYS A 40 31.28 4.27 -7.49
N ASN A 41 31.27 2.94 -7.67
CA ASN A 41 30.53 1.96 -6.87
C ASN A 41 29.02 2.24 -6.79
N ILE A 42 28.46 2.81 -7.86
CA ILE A 42 27.01 3.10 -7.98
C ILE A 42 26.37 2.02 -8.84
N PRO A 43 25.34 1.28 -8.34
CA PRO A 43 24.61 0.32 -9.15
C PRO A 43 23.95 1.00 -10.37
N GLY A 44 24.09 0.42 -11.57
CA GLY A 44 23.56 1.00 -12.82
C GLY A 44 22.05 1.28 -12.78
N ILE A 45 21.28 0.48 -12.02
CA ILE A 45 19.83 0.72 -11.79
C ILE A 45 19.59 2.02 -11.02
N VAL A 46 20.39 2.32 -10.00
CA VAL A 46 20.27 3.56 -9.20
C VAL A 46 20.63 4.77 -10.07
N PHE A 47 21.62 4.64 -10.94
CA PHE A 47 22.02 5.69 -11.86
C PHE A 47 20.90 6.06 -12.84
N GLY A 48 20.22 5.06 -13.41
CA GLY A 48 19.05 5.27 -14.28
C GLY A 48 17.87 5.92 -13.56
N HIS A 49 17.65 5.60 -12.29
CA HIS A 49 16.59 6.19 -11.48
C HIS A 49 16.84 7.66 -11.14
N ILE A 50 18.08 8.03 -10.84
CA ILE A 50 18.45 9.43 -10.55
C ILE A 50 18.27 10.28 -11.81
N TRP A 51 18.74 9.80 -12.96
CA TRP A 51 18.63 10.53 -14.22
C TRP A 51 17.20 10.64 -14.74
N GLY A 52 16.42 9.56 -14.72
CA GLY A 52 15.01 9.55 -15.15
C GLY A 52 14.11 10.49 -14.33
N ARG A 53 14.44 10.77 -13.07
CA ARG A 53 13.74 11.79 -12.27
C ARG A 53 14.15 13.22 -12.63
N SER A 54 15.38 13.44 -13.06
CA SER A 54 15.88 14.78 -13.43
C SER A 54 15.35 15.26 -14.79
N THR A 55 15.15 14.36 -15.76
CA THR A 55 14.69 14.71 -17.11
C THR A 55 13.18 14.91 -17.23
N ASN A 56 12.36 14.39 -16.29
CA ASN A 56 10.91 14.60 -16.28
C ASN A 56 10.46 16.00 -15.87
N HIS A 57 11.37 16.92 -15.57
CA HIS A 57 11.02 18.30 -15.17
C HIS A 57 10.94 19.31 -16.33
N ASN A 58 11.20 18.93 -17.58
CA ASN A 58 11.28 19.88 -18.69
C ASN A 58 10.26 19.74 -19.83
N ASN A 59 9.17 18.99 -19.64
CA ASN A 59 8.07 19.00 -20.62
C ASN A 59 6.75 19.42 -19.95
N LYS A 60 6.55 20.73 -19.85
CA LYS A 60 5.22 21.35 -19.77
C LYS A 60 4.94 22.07 -21.09
N SER A 61 4.13 21.49 -21.93
CA SER A 61 3.33 22.20 -22.91
C SER A 61 1.88 21.80 -22.73
N ASN A 62 1.10 22.82 -22.35
CA ASN A 62 -0.34 23.04 -22.53
C ASN A 62 -1.20 21.86 -22.97
N ASP A 63 -2.15 21.46 -22.11
CA ASP A 63 -3.54 21.40 -22.55
C ASP A 63 -4.52 21.50 -21.39
N SER A 64 -5.62 22.16 -21.68
CA SER A 64 -6.70 22.68 -20.90
C SER A 64 -7.56 21.64 -20.17
N GLU A 65 -7.97 22.05 -18.96
CA GLU A 65 -9.24 21.82 -18.25
C GLU A 65 -10.13 20.65 -18.64
N THR A 66 -10.27 19.72 -17.70
CA THR A 66 -11.59 19.22 -17.29
C THR A 66 -11.52 18.72 -15.84
N ASN A 67 -12.33 19.32 -14.98
CA ASN A 67 -12.60 18.91 -13.61
C ASN A 67 -13.19 17.52 -13.56
N THR A 68 -12.48 16.57 -12.93
CA THR A 68 -13.08 15.39 -12.30
C THR A 68 -12.42 15.17 -10.95
N LEU A 69 -13.22 15.29 -9.91
CA LEU A 69 -12.91 14.89 -8.54
C LEU A 69 -12.54 13.39 -8.55
N SER A 70 -11.25 13.11 -8.48
CA SER A 70 -10.75 11.77 -8.18
C SER A 70 -10.14 11.80 -6.78
N ASP A 71 -10.65 10.97 -5.89
CA ASP A 71 -10.09 10.65 -4.57
C ASP A 71 -8.59 10.34 -4.69
N LYS A 72 -7.73 11.33 -4.50
CA LYS A 72 -6.31 11.12 -4.29
C LYS A 72 -6.16 10.57 -2.88
N LYS A 73 -5.86 9.29 -2.74
CA LYS A 73 -5.35 8.73 -1.48
C LYS A 73 -4.25 9.64 -0.95
N HIS A 74 -4.54 10.37 0.11
CA HIS A 74 -3.57 11.25 0.77
C HIS A 74 -2.41 10.40 1.30
N LYS A 75 -1.17 10.72 0.90
CA LYS A 75 0.03 10.06 1.42
C LYS A 75 0.32 10.68 2.78
N LEU A 76 0.39 9.87 3.83
CA LEU A 76 0.71 10.28 5.20
C LEU A 76 2.02 11.07 5.25
N HIS A 77 1.99 12.26 5.83
CA HIS A 77 3.16 13.11 6.05
C HIS A 77 3.47 13.22 7.55
N TYR A 78 4.76 13.40 7.84
CA TYR A 78 5.28 13.61 9.17
C TYR A 78 5.89 15.00 9.27
N TRP A 79 5.56 15.72 10.34
CA TRP A 79 5.94 17.11 10.53
C TRP A 79 6.61 17.34 11.86
N MET A 80 7.68 18.15 11.87
CA MET A 80 8.26 18.70 13.10
C MET A 80 7.72 20.11 13.30
N TYR A 81 7.08 20.34 14.45
CA TYR A 81 6.51 21.62 14.86
C TYR A 81 7.27 22.17 16.08
N THR A 82 7.79 23.40 15.98
CA THR A 82 8.45 24.08 17.12
C THR A 82 7.47 25.05 17.75
N VAL A 83 7.11 24.82 18.99
CA VAL A 83 6.21 25.68 19.75
C VAL A 83 6.86 27.05 20.05
N PHE A 84 6.05 28.09 20.26
CA PHE A 84 6.55 29.46 20.45
C PHE A 84 7.13 29.66 21.87
N ASP A 85 6.33 29.36 22.87
CA ASP A 85 6.61 29.52 24.29
C ASP A 85 5.69 28.58 25.10
N ASP A 86 5.83 28.59 26.43
CA ASP A 86 5.05 27.73 27.32
C ASP A 86 3.57 28.08 27.33
N THR A 87 3.23 29.36 27.19
CA THR A 87 1.84 29.82 27.18
C THR A 87 1.11 29.36 25.92
N SER A 88 1.73 29.55 24.76
CA SER A 88 1.17 29.08 23.50
C SER A 88 1.08 27.56 23.44
N TRP A 89 2.04 26.84 24.07
CA TRP A 89 1.98 25.38 24.15
C TRP A 89 0.83 24.88 25.03
N MET A 90 0.61 25.50 26.19
CA MET A 90 -0.55 25.19 27.05
C MET A 90 -1.88 25.42 26.31
N GLU A 91 -1.98 26.51 25.57
CA GLU A 91 -3.17 26.78 24.74
C GLU A 91 -3.35 25.71 23.66
N CYS A 92 -2.28 25.32 22.96
CA CYS A 92 -2.31 24.27 21.95
C CYS A 92 -2.83 22.93 22.52
N GLN A 93 -2.42 22.59 23.75
CA GLN A 93 -2.88 21.38 24.43
C GLN A 93 -4.37 21.48 24.80
N GLN A 94 -4.78 22.58 25.45
CA GLN A 94 -6.14 22.74 25.99
C GLN A 94 -7.20 22.85 24.89
N LYS A 95 -6.86 23.46 23.77
CA LYS A 95 -7.78 23.70 22.66
C LYS A 95 -7.64 22.70 21.50
N GLU A 96 -6.72 21.73 21.66
CA GLU A 96 -6.41 20.74 20.63
C GLU A 96 -6.08 21.40 19.29
N ILE A 97 -5.19 22.38 19.29
CA ILE A 97 -4.76 23.12 18.11
C ILE A 97 -3.24 23.17 17.96
N MET A 98 -2.77 23.50 16.78
CA MET A 98 -1.45 24.08 16.52
C MET A 98 -1.61 25.45 15.88
N VAL A 99 -0.64 26.33 16.11
CA VAL A 99 -0.72 27.73 15.71
C VAL A 99 0.54 28.16 14.97
N LEU A 100 0.37 29.09 14.03
CA LEU A 100 1.51 29.71 13.35
C LEU A 100 1.32 31.24 13.36
N GLY A 101 2.39 31.97 13.78
CA GLY A 101 2.40 33.43 13.80
C GLY A 101 2.58 34.04 12.42
N MET A 102 2.84 35.34 12.35
CA MET A 102 2.87 36.22 11.17
C MET A 102 1.46 36.70 10.81
N ASP A 103 0.71 37.10 11.82
CA ASP A 103 -0.69 37.53 11.70
C ASP A 103 -0.85 38.81 10.87
N ASP A 104 0.21 39.65 10.76
CA ASP A 104 0.19 40.90 9.98
C ASP A 104 -0.03 40.69 8.48
N ILE A 105 0.22 39.47 7.94
CA ILE A 105 -0.09 39.11 6.55
C ILE A 105 -1.47 38.47 6.39
N GLY A 106 -2.24 38.34 7.50
CA GLY A 106 -3.62 37.83 7.49
C GLY A 106 -3.74 36.34 7.19
N ASP A 107 -4.79 36.00 6.47
CA ASP A 107 -5.14 34.62 6.09
C ASP A 107 -4.19 34.08 5.02
N TYR A 108 -3.48 32.97 5.33
CA TYR A 108 -2.53 32.38 4.37
C TYR A 108 -3.21 31.72 3.16
N SER A 109 -4.48 31.36 3.25
CA SER A 109 -5.23 30.74 2.14
C SER A 109 -5.57 31.71 1.01
N GLN A 110 -5.48 33.02 1.25
CA GLN A 110 -5.76 34.06 0.23
C GLN A 110 -4.66 34.16 -0.84
N TYR A 111 -3.51 33.55 -0.63
CA TYR A 111 -2.38 33.65 -1.56
C TYR A 111 -2.36 32.48 -2.55
N ASP A 112 -2.27 32.76 -3.85
CA ASP A 112 -2.29 31.76 -4.91
C ASP A 112 -0.97 30.99 -5.06
N SER A 113 0.12 31.48 -4.47
CA SER A 113 1.45 30.88 -4.57
C SER A 113 2.35 31.20 -3.39
N LYS A 114 3.39 30.36 -3.17
CA LYS A 114 4.45 30.67 -2.19
C LYS A 114 5.18 31.98 -2.50
N GLU A 115 5.26 32.37 -3.76
CA GLU A 115 5.98 33.58 -4.14
C GLU A 115 5.10 34.82 -3.84
N SER A 116 3.78 34.78 -4.07
CA SER A 116 2.89 35.89 -3.68
C SER A 116 2.89 36.10 -2.17
N LEU A 117 2.84 35.02 -1.39
CA LEU A 117 2.95 35.05 0.07
C LEU A 117 4.32 35.59 0.52
N ARG A 118 5.40 35.24 -0.18
CA ARG A 118 6.74 35.76 0.10
C ARG A 118 6.85 37.26 -0.16
N GLN A 119 6.28 37.76 -1.24
CA GLN A 119 6.30 39.18 -1.55
C GLN A 119 5.56 39.98 -0.47
N GLU A 120 4.43 39.48 0.01
CA GLU A 120 3.70 40.11 1.11
C GLU A 120 4.51 40.15 2.41
N LEU A 121 5.20 39.03 2.76
CA LEU A 121 6.09 39.02 3.91
C LEU A 121 7.24 40.04 3.81
N ILE A 122 7.75 40.26 2.60
CA ILE A 122 8.80 41.26 2.35
C ILE A 122 8.23 42.68 2.50
N SER A 123 7.01 42.91 1.98
CA SER A 123 6.36 44.23 2.06
C SER A 123 6.01 44.60 3.50
N THR A 124 5.59 43.64 4.31
CA THR A 124 5.10 43.84 5.68
C THR A 124 6.23 43.95 6.71
N TYR A 125 7.29 43.13 6.60
CA TYR A 125 8.28 42.95 7.69
C TYR A 125 9.67 43.53 7.43
N ASP A 126 10.05 44.03 6.32
CA ASP A 126 11.39 44.54 5.98
C ASP A 126 12.17 43.70 4.94
N ASN A 127 12.86 44.41 4.06
CA ASN A 127 13.60 43.87 2.91
C ASN A 127 14.95 43.24 3.22
N SER A 128 15.42 43.24 4.47
CA SER A 128 16.78 42.78 4.82
C SER A 128 16.98 41.27 4.75
N THR A 129 15.90 40.48 4.70
CA THR A 129 15.96 39.01 4.68
C THR A 129 15.14 38.41 3.54
N SER A 130 15.56 37.26 3.00
CA SER A 130 14.93 36.64 1.84
C SER A 130 13.52 36.07 2.09
N ARG A 131 13.03 35.99 3.33
CA ARG A 131 11.72 35.51 3.80
C ARG A 131 11.28 34.13 3.22
N LYS A 132 12.12 33.45 2.44
CA LYS A 132 11.80 32.18 1.78
C LYS A 132 11.33 31.09 2.73
N ASN A 133 11.98 31.00 3.92
CA ASN A 133 11.62 29.98 4.91
C ASN A 133 10.26 30.26 5.58
N GLN A 134 9.95 31.53 5.83
CA GLN A 134 8.68 31.95 6.42
C GLN A 134 7.53 31.72 5.44
N ALA A 135 7.72 32.08 4.18
CA ALA A 135 6.75 31.81 3.10
C ALA A 135 6.49 30.32 2.91
N LEU A 136 7.56 29.49 2.97
CA LEU A 136 7.42 28.03 2.87
C LEU A 136 6.63 27.45 4.06
N MET A 137 6.89 27.93 5.27
CA MET A 137 6.16 27.48 6.47
C MET A 137 4.67 27.82 6.40
N ALA A 138 4.33 29.08 6.11
CA ALA A 138 2.95 29.53 5.99
C ALA A 138 2.20 28.79 4.87
N TRP A 139 2.85 28.64 3.71
CA TRP A 139 2.28 27.88 2.60
C TRP A 139 2.03 26.41 2.96
N ASN A 140 3.00 25.75 3.60
CA ASN A 140 2.84 24.36 4.00
C ASN A 140 1.75 24.21 5.07
N PHE A 141 1.66 25.15 6.00
CA PHE A 141 0.65 25.13 7.06
C PHE A 141 -0.78 25.25 6.51
N ALA A 142 -1.00 26.11 5.53
CA ALA A 142 -2.32 26.31 4.91
C ALA A 142 -2.65 25.23 3.86
N ASN A 143 -1.68 24.85 3.00
CA ASN A 143 -1.99 24.15 1.75
C ASN A 143 -1.46 22.70 1.69
N LYS A 144 -0.44 22.34 2.49
CA LYS A 144 0.21 21.03 2.38
C LYS A 144 -0.08 20.11 3.56
N LEU A 145 -0.16 20.67 4.76
CA LEU A 145 -0.53 19.95 5.96
C LEU A 145 -1.97 19.46 5.83
N ALA A 146 -2.23 18.19 6.06
CA ALA A 146 -3.55 17.60 5.82
C ALA A 146 -4.02 16.75 7.00
N ILE A 147 -5.32 16.45 7.02
CA ILE A 147 -5.95 15.59 8.03
C ILE A 147 -5.26 14.21 8.02
N ASN A 148 -5.01 13.67 9.21
CA ASN A 148 -4.24 12.45 9.53
C ASN A 148 -2.71 12.59 9.43
N ASP A 149 -2.15 13.74 9.08
CA ASP A 149 -0.70 13.94 9.18
C ASP A 149 -0.25 13.91 10.65
N VAL A 150 0.94 13.34 10.87
CA VAL A 150 1.52 13.22 12.22
C VAL A 150 2.40 14.41 12.55
N ILE A 151 2.18 15.01 13.71
CA ILE A 151 2.93 16.15 14.24
C ILE A 151 3.79 15.72 15.43
N PHE A 152 5.08 15.99 15.37
CA PHE A 152 5.97 15.96 16.53
C PHE A 152 6.24 17.39 16.98
N ALA A 153 5.80 17.74 18.18
CA ALA A 153 6.02 19.07 18.77
C ALA A 153 7.31 19.09 19.58
N LYS A 154 8.08 20.16 19.43
CA LYS A 154 9.30 20.39 20.20
C LYS A 154 9.40 21.81 20.74
N ARG A 155 10.12 21.95 21.84
CA ARG A 155 10.52 23.23 22.44
C ARG A 155 12.05 23.23 22.56
N SER A 156 12.73 24.09 21.81
CA SER A 156 14.19 24.09 21.72
C SER A 156 14.72 22.71 21.28
N ASN A 157 15.41 21.99 22.15
CA ASN A 157 15.94 20.64 21.91
C ASN A 157 15.20 19.53 22.68
N THR A 158 14.00 19.82 23.17
CA THR A 158 13.15 18.89 23.91
C THR A 158 11.88 18.62 23.11
N LEU A 159 11.52 17.36 22.91
CA LEU A 159 10.23 16.97 22.36
C LEU A 159 9.17 17.16 23.45
N VAL A 160 8.03 17.78 23.12
CA VAL A 160 6.97 18.11 24.08
C VAL A 160 5.62 17.48 23.76
N GLY A 161 5.48 16.85 22.58
CA GLY A 161 4.25 16.17 22.24
C GLY A 161 4.27 15.49 20.88
N LYS A 162 3.33 14.56 20.72
CA LYS A 162 2.99 13.91 19.47
C LYS A 162 1.49 14.03 19.25
N GLY A 163 1.07 14.38 18.04
CA GLY A 163 -0.35 14.54 17.70
C GLY A 163 -0.65 14.17 16.25
N ILE A 164 -1.94 14.17 15.92
CA ILE A 164 -2.47 13.95 14.57
C ILE A 164 -3.34 15.13 14.20
N VAL A 165 -3.18 15.63 12.97
CA VAL A 165 -4.01 16.69 12.41
C VAL A 165 -5.44 16.17 12.22
N THR A 166 -6.42 16.86 12.80
CA THR A 166 -7.84 16.45 12.78
C THR A 166 -8.73 17.36 11.93
N GLY A 167 -8.22 18.52 11.52
CA GLY A 167 -9.03 19.46 10.71
C GLY A 167 -8.22 20.28 9.74
N ASP A 168 -8.95 20.99 8.90
CA ASP A 168 -8.39 21.88 7.89
C ASP A 168 -7.81 23.17 8.51
N TYR A 169 -7.07 23.93 7.69
CA TYR A 169 -6.56 25.23 8.07
C TYR A 169 -7.72 26.21 8.31
N ILE A 170 -7.60 27.03 9.37
CA ILE A 170 -8.57 28.05 9.76
C ILE A 170 -7.83 29.34 10.08
N PHE A 171 -8.33 30.45 9.54
CA PHE A 171 -7.96 31.80 9.98
C PHE A 171 -9.02 32.32 10.93
N ASP A 172 -8.67 32.52 12.20
CA ASP A 172 -9.58 33.01 13.25
C ASP A 172 -9.24 34.46 13.62
N ASP A 173 -9.94 35.41 12.98
CA ASP A 173 -9.74 36.84 13.18
C ASP A 173 -10.20 37.33 14.56
N SER A 174 -10.96 36.53 15.29
CA SER A 174 -11.37 36.86 16.67
C SER A 174 -10.23 36.76 17.70
N ARG A 175 -9.13 36.12 17.35
CA ARG A 175 -7.95 35.95 18.20
C ARG A 175 -7.09 37.23 18.17
N GLN A 176 -6.46 37.53 19.31
CA GLN A 176 -5.53 38.66 19.40
C GLN A 176 -4.17 38.33 18.77
N GLU A 177 -3.70 37.09 18.97
CA GLU A 177 -2.42 36.58 18.44
C GLU A 177 -2.59 35.16 17.92
N TYR A 178 -1.71 34.73 17.02
CA TYR A 178 -1.71 33.38 16.43
C TYR A 178 -3.06 33.04 15.77
N LYS A 179 -3.51 33.90 14.87
CA LYS A 179 -4.79 33.79 14.16
C LYS A 179 -4.86 32.63 13.19
N ASN A 180 -3.70 32.11 12.75
CA ASN A 180 -3.58 31.00 11.81
C ASN A 180 -3.49 29.70 12.58
N ILE A 181 -4.52 28.85 12.51
CA ILE A 181 -4.68 27.67 13.35
C ILE A 181 -5.01 26.40 12.52
N ARG A 182 -4.68 25.26 13.08
CA ARG A 182 -5.17 23.92 12.68
C ARG A 182 -5.54 23.10 13.90
N THR A 183 -6.57 22.28 13.81
CA THR A 183 -6.93 21.35 14.86
C THR A 183 -6.02 20.13 14.83
N VAL A 184 -5.53 19.75 16.01
CA VAL A 184 -4.61 18.64 16.23
C VAL A 184 -5.02 17.91 17.51
N LYS A 185 -5.28 16.63 17.41
CA LYS A 185 -5.44 15.79 18.59
C LYS A 185 -4.05 15.41 19.10
N TRP A 186 -3.67 15.92 20.27
CA TRP A 186 -2.41 15.58 20.93
C TRP A 186 -2.54 14.21 21.60
N LEU A 187 -1.81 13.21 21.09
CA LEU A 187 -1.86 11.83 21.57
C LEU A 187 -0.99 11.62 22.80
N GLN A 188 0.16 12.27 22.84
CA GLN A 188 1.12 12.19 23.93
C GLN A 188 1.68 13.58 24.22
N ILE A 189 1.73 13.93 25.49
CA ILE A 189 2.24 15.21 26.01
C ILE A 189 3.20 14.90 27.15
N GLY A 190 4.41 15.44 27.12
CA GLY A 190 5.45 15.19 28.10
C GLY A 190 6.74 15.90 27.74
N GLU A 191 7.86 15.48 28.29
CA GLU A 191 9.19 15.97 27.93
C GLU A 191 10.11 14.79 27.63
N TRP A 192 10.66 14.76 26.40
CA TRP A 192 11.59 13.73 25.96
C TRP A 192 12.82 14.38 25.31
N GLU A 193 13.96 13.74 25.42
CA GLU A 193 15.17 14.19 24.78
C GLU A 193 15.06 14.05 23.25
N HIS A 194 15.46 15.10 22.52
CA HIS A 194 15.39 15.10 21.06
C HIS A 194 16.54 14.23 20.48
N PRO A 195 16.27 13.30 19.53
CA PRO A 195 17.26 12.36 19.01
C PRO A 195 18.19 13.01 17.97
N GLY A 196 19.11 13.85 18.38
CA GLY A 196 20.14 14.43 17.51
C GLY A 196 20.02 15.93 17.29
N LYS A 197 20.53 16.45 16.15
CA LYS A 197 20.51 17.91 15.87
C LYS A 197 19.09 18.37 15.50
N SER A 198 18.59 19.31 16.25
CA SER A 198 17.27 19.89 16.09
C SER A 198 17.12 20.70 14.79
N VAL A 199 16.00 20.55 14.10
CA VAL A 199 15.64 21.39 12.96
C VAL A 199 15.29 22.79 13.42
N ALA A 200 15.91 23.81 12.83
CA ALA A 200 15.76 25.20 13.28
C ALA A 200 14.45 25.89 12.87
N LYS A 201 13.65 25.31 11.97
CA LYS A 201 12.40 25.90 11.46
C LYS A 201 11.22 25.54 12.34
N ARG A 202 10.22 26.45 12.45
CA ARG A 202 9.01 26.22 13.26
C ARG A 202 8.10 25.11 12.72
N LEU A 203 8.02 24.93 11.41
CA LEU A 203 7.31 23.84 10.76
C LEU A 203 8.18 23.26 9.66
N THR A 204 8.44 21.97 9.72
CA THR A 204 9.28 21.26 8.75
C THR A 204 8.65 19.94 8.37
N ASP A 205 8.50 19.68 7.07
CA ASP A 205 8.15 18.37 6.56
C ASP A 205 9.36 17.43 6.74
N ILE A 206 9.23 16.45 7.62
CA ILE A 206 10.27 15.47 7.92
C ILE A 206 10.02 14.12 7.23
N THR A 207 8.96 14.00 6.44
CA THR A 207 8.59 12.78 5.70
C THR A 207 9.74 12.15 4.91
N PRO A 208 10.68 12.92 4.29
CA PRO A 208 11.81 12.33 3.59
C PRO A 208 12.88 11.68 4.49
N TYR A 209 12.84 11.93 5.81
CA TYR A 209 13.87 11.50 6.77
C TYR A 209 13.40 10.29 7.58
N THR A 210 13.29 9.12 6.94
CA THR A 210 12.71 7.89 7.51
C THR A 210 13.41 7.45 8.80
N ASP A 211 14.73 7.42 8.84
CA ASP A 211 15.51 7.02 10.03
C ASP A 211 15.31 7.98 11.22
N TYR A 212 15.06 9.25 10.92
CA TYR A 212 14.75 10.25 11.95
C TYR A 212 13.31 10.07 12.48
N ILE A 213 12.37 9.77 11.61
CA ILE A 213 10.99 9.47 11.99
C ILE A 213 10.94 8.19 12.85
N GLU A 214 11.68 7.14 12.48
CA GLU A 214 11.76 5.90 13.27
C GLU A 214 12.26 6.19 14.70
N LYS A 215 13.30 7.02 14.87
CA LYS A 215 13.80 7.44 16.19
C LYS A 215 12.76 8.24 16.97
N LEU A 216 12.03 9.15 16.29
CA LEU A 216 10.97 9.91 16.94
C LEU A 216 9.83 9.00 17.39
N ILE A 217 9.41 8.07 16.57
CA ILE A 217 8.36 7.10 16.93
C ILE A 217 8.81 6.27 18.14
N THR A 218 10.04 5.78 18.17
CA THR A 218 10.58 4.99 19.29
C THR A 218 10.56 5.78 20.60
N ILE A 219 10.88 7.07 20.57
CA ILE A 219 10.86 7.94 21.78
C ILE A 219 9.44 8.09 22.34
N PHE A 220 8.44 8.11 21.46
CA PHE A 220 7.03 8.20 21.84
C PHE A 220 6.38 6.82 22.00
N THR A 221 7.14 5.73 21.92
CA THR A 221 6.68 4.40 22.33
C THR A 221 7.11 4.23 23.78
N PRO A 222 6.24 4.00 24.74
CA PRO A 222 6.62 3.84 26.14
C PRO A 222 7.57 2.65 26.29
N ASP A 223 8.73 2.84 26.96
CA ASP A 223 9.43 1.73 27.59
C ASP A 223 8.52 1.18 28.70
N GLU A 224 8.30 -0.12 28.66
CA GLU A 224 7.55 -0.79 29.72
C GLU A 224 8.23 -0.59 31.07
N LEU A 225 7.57 0.10 32.00
CA LEU A 225 7.48 -0.26 33.42
C LEU A 225 6.43 0.64 34.11
N ASP A 226 5.50 -0.05 34.76
CA ASP A 226 4.50 0.31 35.76
C ASP A 226 3.07 0.63 35.25
N ASP A 227 2.25 -0.39 35.50
CA ASP A 227 0.81 -0.41 35.65
C ASP A 227 0.12 0.95 35.85
N VAL A 228 -0.64 1.40 34.85
CA VAL A 228 -2.06 1.76 34.99
C VAL A 228 -2.73 1.63 33.61
N ASP A 229 -3.58 0.64 33.52
CA ASP A 229 -4.59 0.35 32.53
C ASP A 229 -5.43 1.60 32.19
N THR A 230 -5.31 2.12 30.97
CA THR A 230 -6.34 2.75 30.13
C THR A 230 -5.70 3.32 28.86
N GLN A 231 -5.39 2.45 27.89
CA GLN A 231 -5.39 2.90 26.50
C GLN A 231 -6.84 3.20 26.12
N PRO A 232 -7.17 4.31 25.44
CA PRO A 232 -8.48 4.40 24.82
C PRO A 232 -8.60 3.21 23.84
N GLU A 233 -9.52 2.29 24.12
CA GLU A 233 -9.90 1.25 23.16
C GLU A 233 -10.20 1.96 21.84
N VAL A 234 -9.36 1.75 20.83
CA VAL A 234 -9.70 2.13 19.48
C VAL A 234 -10.83 1.18 19.09
N ASP A 235 -12.06 1.66 19.17
CA ASP A 235 -13.26 0.90 18.82
C ASP A 235 -13.24 0.63 17.32
N TYR A 236 -12.71 -0.52 16.94
CA TYR A 236 -12.75 -0.98 15.55
C TYR A 236 -14.14 -1.47 15.22
N PRO A 237 -14.69 -1.10 14.04
CA PRO A 237 -16.00 -1.57 13.62
C PRO A 237 -16.07 -3.09 13.71
N GLU A 238 -17.11 -3.61 14.38
CA GLU A 238 -17.39 -5.03 14.43
C GLU A 238 -17.46 -5.64 13.01
N TYR A 239 -16.99 -6.85 12.87
CA TYR A 239 -17.05 -7.58 11.61
C TYR A 239 -17.27 -9.07 11.86
N SER A 240 -18.49 -9.49 11.66
CA SER A 240 -18.96 -10.84 11.93
C SER A 240 -18.82 -11.79 10.74
N SER A 241 -19.11 -13.08 10.96
CA SER A 241 -19.27 -14.06 9.87
C SER A 241 -20.39 -13.69 8.89
N ALA A 242 -21.46 -13.05 9.37
CA ALA A 242 -22.54 -12.58 8.52
C ALA A 242 -22.09 -11.44 7.59
N ASP A 243 -21.25 -10.51 8.09
CA ASP A 243 -20.64 -9.46 7.28
C ASP A 243 -19.69 -10.04 6.24
N PHE A 244 -18.92 -11.07 6.63
CA PHE A 244 -18.06 -11.78 5.69
C PHE A 244 -18.86 -12.41 4.55
N LEU A 245 -19.94 -13.12 4.84
CA LEU A 245 -20.79 -13.77 3.84
C LEU A 245 -21.57 -12.77 2.97
N SER A 246 -21.81 -11.57 3.49
CA SER A 246 -22.35 -10.46 2.72
C SER A 246 -21.35 -9.87 1.73
N ASP A 247 -20.07 -9.74 2.14
CA ASP A 247 -19.00 -9.13 1.35
C ASP A 247 -18.38 -10.12 0.36
N VAL A 248 -18.21 -11.39 0.77
CA VAL A 248 -17.50 -12.43 0.02
C VAL A 248 -18.49 -13.43 -0.58
N TYR A 249 -18.41 -13.62 -1.91
CA TYR A 249 -19.30 -14.55 -2.60
C TYR A 249 -18.88 -16.00 -2.39
N MET A 250 -19.13 -16.49 -1.17
CA MET A 250 -18.82 -17.84 -0.70
C MET A 250 -20.06 -18.48 -0.04
N SER A 251 -20.15 -19.81 -0.02
CA SER A 251 -21.19 -20.49 0.76
C SER A 251 -20.82 -20.49 2.24
N GLU A 252 -21.83 -20.53 3.12
CA GLU A 252 -21.63 -20.64 4.56
C GLU A 252 -20.81 -21.89 4.93
N GLN A 253 -21.10 -23.02 4.29
CA GLN A 253 -20.37 -24.27 4.48
C GLN A 253 -18.88 -24.17 4.10
N ASP A 254 -18.56 -23.46 2.99
CA ASP A 254 -17.18 -23.21 2.57
C ASP A 254 -16.48 -22.29 3.57
N TYR A 255 -17.16 -21.26 4.07
CA TYR A 255 -16.64 -20.36 5.09
C TYR A 255 -16.31 -21.11 6.38
N GLU A 256 -17.25 -21.91 6.91
CA GLU A 256 -17.02 -22.70 8.11
C GLU A 256 -15.84 -23.69 7.92
N THR A 257 -15.79 -24.35 6.77
CA THR A 257 -14.69 -25.25 6.43
C THR A 257 -13.35 -24.49 6.41
N LEU A 258 -13.32 -23.32 5.78
CA LEU A 258 -12.14 -22.48 5.67
C LEU A 258 -11.64 -22.02 7.05
N VAL A 259 -12.53 -21.52 7.91
CA VAL A 259 -12.22 -21.11 9.29
C VAL A 259 -11.69 -22.29 10.10
N ASN A 260 -12.37 -23.45 10.04
CA ASN A 260 -11.97 -24.64 10.79
C ASN A 260 -10.59 -25.15 10.36
N VAL A 261 -10.34 -25.22 9.05
CA VAL A 261 -9.03 -25.64 8.50
C VAL A 261 -7.92 -24.68 8.92
N LEU A 262 -8.17 -23.36 8.87
CA LEU A 262 -7.20 -22.35 9.29
C LEU A 262 -6.91 -22.43 10.80
N LYS A 263 -7.92 -22.53 11.65
CA LYS A 263 -7.75 -22.70 13.11
C LYS A 263 -7.04 -24.01 13.47
N MET A 264 -7.33 -25.07 12.74
CA MET A 264 -6.68 -26.38 12.97
C MET A 264 -5.21 -26.41 12.57
N LYS A 265 -4.85 -25.81 11.43
CA LYS A 265 -3.52 -25.91 10.82
C LYS A 265 -2.64 -24.68 11.08
N LYS A 266 -3.23 -23.53 11.42
CA LYS A 266 -2.60 -22.19 11.55
C LYS A 266 -2.09 -21.60 10.23
N ASN A 267 -1.88 -22.39 9.19
CA ASN A 267 -1.36 -21.96 7.89
C ASN A 267 -2.24 -22.49 6.77
N ILE A 268 -2.68 -21.60 5.87
CA ILE A 268 -3.52 -21.96 4.72
C ILE A 268 -3.03 -21.25 3.45
N ILE A 269 -3.21 -21.88 2.31
CA ILE A 269 -3.05 -21.26 1.00
C ILE A 269 -4.41 -21.21 0.32
N LEU A 270 -4.89 -19.98 0.03
CA LEU A 270 -6.04 -19.73 -0.82
C LEU A 270 -5.55 -19.80 -2.26
N GLN A 271 -5.92 -20.87 -2.96
CA GLN A 271 -5.58 -21.04 -4.36
C GLN A 271 -6.81 -20.91 -5.25
N GLY A 272 -6.64 -20.52 -6.49
CA GLY A 272 -7.74 -20.45 -7.45
C GLY A 272 -7.42 -19.58 -8.65
N ALA A 273 -8.36 -19.58 -9.60
CA ALA A 273 -8.26 -18.83 -10.83
C ALA A 273 -8.08 -17.32 -10.60
N PRO A 274 -7.56 -16.57 -11.58
CA PRO A 274 -7.57 -15.11 -11.53
C PRO A 274 -8.99 -14.55 -11.35
N GLY A 275 -9.12 -13.52 -10.52
CA GLY A 275 -10.41 -12.84 -10.36
C GLY A 275 -11.44 -13.57 -9.47
N VAL A 276 -11.08 -14.62 -8.70
CA VAL A 276 -11.98 -15.24 -7.71
C VAL A 276 -11.99 -14.54 -6.36
N GLY A 277 -11.31 -13.39 -6.20
CA GLY A 277 -11.35 -12.57 -5.01
C GLY A 277 -10.46 -13.05 -3.85
N LYS A 278 -9.36 -13.79 -4.10
CA LYS A 278 -8.46 -14.31 -3.06
C LYS A 278 -8.00 -13.26 -2.06
N THR A 279 -7.43 -12.17 -2.56
CA THR A 279 -6.90 -11.06 -1.74
C THR A 279 -7.98 -10.38 -0.91
N PHE A 280 -9.16 -10.21 -1.50
CA PHE A 280 -10.33 -9.67 -0.85
C PHE A 280 -10.82 -10.57 0.30
N THR A 281 -10.86 -11.88 0.04
CA THR A 281 -11.28 -12.89 1.00
C THR A 281 -10.29 -13.04 2.15
N ALA A 282 -8.98 -13.08 1.88
CA ALA A 282 -7.96 -13.29 2.91
C ALA A 282 -8.04 -12.25 4.04
N LYS A 283 -8.15 -10.96 3.67
CA LYS A 283 -8.25 -9.87 4.64
C LYS A 283 -9.56 -9.91 5.43
N ARG A 284 -10.68 -10.21 4.76
CA ARG A 284 -12.00 -10.31 5.41
C ARG A 284 -12.13 -11.53 6.30
N LEU A 285 -11.50 -12.63 5.90
CA LEU A 285 -11.42 -13.83 6.74
C LEU A 285 -10.71 -13.53 8.07
N ALA A 286 -9.59 -12.81 8.01
CA ALA A 286 -8.91 -12.36 9.22
C ALA A 286 -9.82 -11.52 10.10
N TYR A 287 -10.47 -10.49 9.55
CA TYR A 287 -11.40 -9.64 10.29
C TYR A 287 -12.59 -10.41 10.89
N SER A 288 -13.16 -11.38 10.18
CA SER A 288 -14.27 -12.16 10.68
C SER A 288 -13.90 -13.09 11.84
N ILE A 289 -12.63 -13.53 11.89
CA ILE A 289 -12.11 -14.35 13.00
C ILE A 289 -11.75 -13.48 14.20
N ILE A 290 -11.20 -12.29 13.96
CA ILE A 290 -10.91 -11.26 14.98
C ILE A 290 -12.22 -10.73 15.61
N GLY A 291 -13.31 -10.70 14.84
CA GLY A 291 -14.59 -10.09 15.24
C GLY A 291 -14.67 -8.58 14.97
N ALA A 292 -13.60 -7.96 14.46
CA ALA A 292 -13.52 -6.52 14.18
C ALA A 292 -12.60 -6.22 12.99
N LYS A 293 -12.82 -5.06 12.32
CA LYS A 293 -11.93 -4.56 11.25
C LYS A 293 -10.67 -3.92 11.84
N ASN A 294 -9.90 -4.69 12.59
CA ASN A 294 -8.66 -4.24 13.22
C ASN A 294 -7.46 -4.44 12.28
N PRO A 295 -6.89 -3.36 11.69
CA PRO A 295 -5.76 -3.44 10.79
C PRO A 295 -4.43 -3.76 11.49
N ASP A 296 -4.30 -3.50 12.80
CA ASP A 296 -3.05 -3.68 13.54
C ASP A 296 -2.73 -5.16 13.73
N ARG A 297 -3.76 -6.01 13.77
CA ARG A 297 -3.63 -7.47 13.86
C ARG A 297 -3.61 -8.19 12.50
N VAL A 298 -3.58 -7.42 11.38
CA VAL A 298 -3.57 -7.99 10.03
C VAL A 298 -2.51 -7.32 9.18
N GLN A 299 -1.40 -7.99 8.97
CA GLN A 299 -0.35 -7.50 8.07
C GLN A 299 -0.39 -8.24 6.73
N MET A 300 -0.25 -7.51 5.63
CA MET A 300 -0.20 -8.08 4.29
C MET A 300 1.07 -7.67 3.57
N ILE A 301 1.74 -8.65 2.96
CA ILE A 301 2.89 -8.45 2.08
C ILE A 301 2.67 -9.18 0.76
N GLN A 302 3.49 -8.85 -0.25
CA GLN A 302 3.50 -9.55 -1.54
C GLN A 302 4.89 -10.11 -1.80
N PHE A 303 4.97 -11.41 -2.15
CA PHE A 303 6.22 -12.01 -2.57
C PHE A 303 6.52 -11.73 -4.05
N HIS A 304 7.79 -11.60 -4.36
CA HIS A 304 8.35 -11.48 -5.70
C HIS A 304 9.68 -12.25 -5.76
N GLN A 305 10.21 -12.48 -6.96
CA GLN A 305 11.41 -13.32 -7.16
C GLN A 305 12.65 -12.87 -6.38
N SER A 306 12.76 -11.55 -6.09
CA SER A 306 13.89 -10.98 -5.35
C SER A 306 13.61 -10.85 -3.84
N TYR A 307 12.46 -11.32 -3.32
CA TYR A 307 12.16 -11.27 -1.89
C TYR A 307 13.05 -12.28 -1.15
N SER A 308 13.65 -11.85 -0.06
CA SER A 308 14.70 -12.62 0.61
C SER A 308 14.45 -12.79 2.11
N TYR A 309 15.28 -13.62 2.76
CA TYR A 309 15.31 -13.78 4.22
C TYR A 309 15.57 -12.43 4.92
N GLU A 310 16.44 -11.60 4.34
CA GLU A 310 16.83 -10.32 4.88
C GLU A 310 15.68 -9.28 4.86
N ASP A 311 14.68 -9.46 3.99
CA ASP A 311 13.48 -8.62 3.95
C ASP A 311 12.39 -9.15 4.90
N PHE A 312 12.41 -10.45 5.15
CA PHE A 312 11.36 -11.16 5.87
C PHE A 312 11.67 -11.30 7.35
N ILE A 313 12.89 -11.72 7.70
CA ILE A 313 13.31 -12.03 9.07
C ILE A 313 14.29 -10.95 9.56
N GLU A 314 15.53 -10.98 9.08
CA GLU A 314 16.57 -10.03 9.44
C GLU A 314 17.73 -10.06 8.45
N GLY A 315 18.45 -8.95 8.33
CA GLY A 315 19.64 -8.91 7.48
C GLY A 315 20.44 -7.62 7.62
N TYR A 316 21.68 -7.67 7.18
CA TYR A 316 22.55 -6.51 7.15
C TYR A 316 22.08 -5.49 6.11
N ARG A 317 21.97 -4.23 6.52
CA ARG A 317 21.68 -3.09 5.64
C ARG A 317 22.80 -2.07 5.76
N PRO A 318 23.25 -1.47 4.63
CA PRO A 318 24.27 -0.43 4.66
C PRO A 318 23.74 0.82 5.35
N THR A 319 24.59 1.41 6.19
CA THR A 319 24.39 2.71 6.84
C THR A 319 25.58 3.61 6.56
N GLU A 320 25.50 4.90 6.89
CA GLU A 320 26.62 5.84 6.69
C GLU A 320 27.91 5.42 7.44
N ASN A 321 27.78 4.65 8.53
CA ASN A 321 28.88 4.22 9.39
C ASN A 321 29.20 2.70 9.27
N GLY A 322 28.74 2.01 8.20
CA GLY A 322 28.96 0.58 8.00
C GLY A 322 27.69 -0.21 7.74
N PHE A 323 27.51 -1.34 8.43
CA PHE A 323 26.33 -2.20 8.31
C PHE A 323 25.62 -2.33 9.65
N THR A 324 24.28 -2.33 9.61
CA THR A 324 23.45 -2.64 10.78
C THR A 324 22.49 -3.77 10.45
N ILE A 325 22.12 -4.57 11.46
CA ILE A 325 21.08 -5.58 11.31
C ILE A 325 19.72 -4.88 11.36
N LYS A 326 18.91 -5.07 10.31
CA LYS A 326 17.53 -4.58 10.25
C LYS A 326 16.58 -5.79 10.33
N LYS A 327 15.62 -5.72 11.24
CA LYS A 327 14.57 -6.74 11.39
C LYS A 327 13.54 -6.60 10.27
N GLY A 328 13.15 -7.75 9.70
CA GLY A 328 12.21 -7.84 8.60
C GLY A 328 10.74 -7.77 9.03
N SER A 329 9.84 -7.87 8.04
CA SER A 329 8.40 -7.69 8.24
C SER A 329 7.76 -8.78 9.11
N PHE A 330 8.14 -10.05 8.90
CA PHE A 330 7.58 -11.18 9.65
C PHE A 330 8.11 -11.22 11.09
N TYR A 331 9.41 -10.92 11.27
CA TYR A 331 9.99 -10.82 12.62
C TYR A 331 9.22 -9.79 13.47
N LYS A 332 9.05 -8.58 12.96
CA LYS A 332 8.34 -7.50 13.68
C LYS A 332 6.90 -7.89 14.01
N PHE A 333 6.22 -8.51 13.06
CA PHE A 333 4.84 -8.96 13.26
C PHE A 333 4.73 -10.06 14.32
N CYS A 334 5.67 -11.01 14.36
CA CYS A 334 5.70 -12.03 15.40
C CYS A 334 5.94 -11.42 16.79
N LYS A 335 6.80 -10.40 16.89
CA LYS A 335 7.02 -9.70 18.18
C LYS A 335 5.77 -8.97 18.65
N LEU A 336 5.03 -8.29 17.76
CA LEU A 336 3.75 -7.68 18.12
C LEU A 336 2.72 -8.73 18.60
N ALA A 337 2.69 -9.91 17.98
CA ALA A 337 1.80 -10.98 18.38
C ALA A 337 2.25 -11.68 19.68
N GLU A 338 3.55 -11.69 19.98
CA GLU A 338 4.12 -12.20 21.23
C GLU A 338 3.75 -11.32 22.42
N ASP A 339 3.75 -9.99 22.21
CA ASP A 339 3.38 -8.99 23.22
C ASP A 339 1.86 -8.97 23.53
N ASP A 340 1.03 -9.54 22.65
CA ASP A 340 -0.43 -9.62 22.76
C ASP A 340 -0.91 -11.06 22.50
N ASP A 341 -0.57 -11.98 23.40
CA ASP A 341 -0.79 -13.42 23.25
C ASP A 341 -2.25 -13.86 23.40
N GLU A 342 -3.13 -13.03 23.95
CA GLU A 342 -4.56 -13.28 24.09
C GLU A 342 -5.33 -13.09 22.77
N ASN A 343 -4.76 -12.39 21.80
CA ASN A 343 -5.41 -12.03 20.54
C ASN A 343 -4.80 -12.75 19.33
N ASP A 344 -5.65 -13.08 18.36
CA ASP A 344 -5.23 -13.71 17.10
C ASP A 344 -4.68 -12.68 16.11
N TYR A 345 -3.55 -13.00 15.47
CA TYR A 345 -2.82 -12.19 14.50
C TYR A 345 -2.73 -12.88 13.14
N PHE A 346 -2.91 -12.15 12.04
CA PHE A 346 -2.99 -12.72 10.69
C PHE A 346 -1.93 -12.11 9.77
N PHE A 347 -0.98 -12.94 9.35
CA PHE A 347 0.03 -12.56 8.36
C PHE A 347 -0.38 -13.07 6.98
N ILE A 348 -0.65 -12.16 6.05
CA ILE A 348 -1.15 -12.46 4.71
C ILE A 348 -0.01 -12.31 3.71
N ILE A 349 0.22 -13.34 2.88
CA ILE A 349 1.26 -13.35 1.85
C ILE A 349 0.61 -13.50 0.47
N ASP A 350 0.60 -12.42 -0.29
CA ASP A 350 0.15 -12.44 -1.68
C ASP A 350 1.23 -13.01 -2.60
N GLU A 351 0.81 -13.71 -3.66
CA GLU A 351 1.71 -14.36 -4.62
C GLU A 351 2.77 -15.25 -3.96
N ILE A 352 2.36 -16.06 -2.97
CA ILE A 352 3.28 -16.86 -2.15
C ILE A 352 4.19 -17.80 -2.98
N ASN A 353 3.74 -18.23 -4.16
CA ASN A 353 4.48 -19.08 -5.09
C ASN A 353 5.52 -18.34 -5.95
N ARG A 354 5.55 -16.99 -5.92
CA ARG A 354 6.57 -16.20 -6.65
C ARG A 354 7.89 -16.09 -5.92
N GLY A 355 7.93 -16.37 -4.61
CA GLY A 355 9.13 -16.39 -3.81
C GLY A 355 9.66 -17.81 -3.59
N ASN A 356 10.97 -17.94 -3.35
CA ASN A 356 11.55 -19.19 -2.87
C ASN A 356 11.34 -19.30 -1.37
N LEU A 357 10.26 -19.97 -0.95
CA LEU A 357 9.83 -20.02 0.44
C LEU A 357 10.85 -20.65 1.40
N SER A 358 11.52 -21.71 0.97
CA SER A 358 12.58 -22.32 1.78
C SER A 358 13.74 -21.37 2.03
N LYS A 359 14.04 -20.49 1.07
CA LYS A 359 15.08 -19.46 1.22
C LYS A 359 14.60 -18.27 2.05
N ILE A 360 13.33 -17.86 1.87
CA ILE A 360 12.74 -16.69 2.55
C ILE A 360 12.52 -16.97 4.03
N PHE A 361 12.01 -18.15 4.37
CA PHE A 361 11.78 -18.54 5.76
C PHE A 361 13.04 -19.07 6.46
N GLY A 362 14.01 -19.58 5.68
CA GLY A 362 15.23 -20.16 6.24
C GLY A 362 14.94 -21.23 7.28
N GLU A 363 15.63 -21.15 8.41
CA GLU A 363 15.47 -22.03 9.58
C GLU A 363 14.07 -21.95 10.21
N LEU A 364 13.39 -20.80 10.09
CA LEU A 364 12.06 -20.60 10.64
C LEU A 364 10.97 -21.39 9.90
N PHE A 365 11.32 -22.00 8.75
CA PHE A 365 10.34 -22.75 7.97
C PHE A 365 9.75 -23.93 8.73
N MET A 366 10.48 -24.50 9.68
CA MET A 366 9.94 -25.53 10.58
C MET A 366 9.05 -24.94 11.68
N LEU A 367 9.32 -23.71 12.15
CA LEU A 367 8.61 -23.09 13.26
C LEU A 367 7.18 -22.66 12.92
N ILE A 368 6.85 -22.53 11.64
CA ILE A 368 5.47 -22.25 11.23
C ILE A 368 4.53 -23.46 11.39
N GLU A 369 5.04 -24.68 11.58
CA GLU A 369 4.22 -25.85 11.88
C GLU A 369 3.53 -25.67 13.25
N LYS A 370 2.25 -26.07 13.35
CA LYS A 370 1.44 -25.84 14.56
C LYS A 370 2.08 -26.38 15.84
N ASP A 371 2.67 -27.57 15.76
CA ASP A 371 3.31 -28.25 16.89
C ASP A 371 4.71 -27.71 17.23
N LYS A 372 5.22 -26.78 16.43
CA LYS A 372 6.52 -26.11 16.61
C LYS A 372 6.38 -24.64 17.03
N ARG A 373 5.15 -24.13 17.12
CA ARG A 373 4.90 -22.75 17.56
C ARG A 373 5.38 -22.56 19.00
N GLY A 374 6.01 -21.41 19.27
CA GLY A 374 6.60 -21.09 20.57
C GLY A 374 7.95 -21.79 20.86
N ILE A 375 8.45 -22.65 19.95
CA ILE A 375 9.80 -23.18 20.07
C ILE A 375 10.79 -22.13 19.59
N GLU A 376 11.80 -21.83 20.37
CA GLU A 376 12.85 -20.87 20.05
C GLU A 376 13.94 -21.49 19.17
N LEU A 377 14.40 -20.72 18.20
CA LEU A 377 15.60 -20.98 17.42
C LEU A 377 16.47 -19.71 17.39
N GLN A 378 17.79 -19.90 17.37
CA GLN A 378 18.74 -18.81 17.20
C GLN A 378 18.75 -18.33 15.76
N LEU A 379 18.59 -17.01 15.56
CA LEU A 379 18.62 -16.39 14.23
C LEU A 379 20.04 -16.31 13.67
N LEU A 380 20.15 -16.31 12.34
CA LEU A 380 21.41 -16.45 11.63
C LEU A 380 22.36 -15.25 11.75
N TYR A 381 21.82 -14.02 11.82
CA TYR A 381 22.64 -12.79 11.80
C TYR A 381 22.79 -12.13 13.16
N SER A 382 21.76 -12.17 14.00
CA SER A 382 21.76 -11.47 15.29
C SER A 382 22.11 -12.39 16.47
N ASP A 383 22.15 -13.71 16.27
CA ASP A 383 22.24 -14.70 17.33
C ASP A 383 21.12 -14.61 18.39
N GLU A 384 20.07 -13.87 18.10
CA GLU A 384 18.90 -13.71 18.96
C GLU A 384 18.00 -14.94 18.91
N ASN A 385 17.43 -15.36 20.05
CA ASN A 385 16.40 -16.38 20.08
C ASN A 385 15.08 -15.82 19.56
N PHE A 386 14.47 -16.56 18.64
CA PHE A 386 13.22 -16.18 18.02
C PHE A 386 12.26 -17.36 17.93
N SER A 387 10.99 -17.12 18.22
CA SER A 387 9.90 -18.08 18.04
C SER A 387 8.79 -17.50 17.17
N VAL A 388 7.98 -18.38 16.59
CA VAL A 388 6.73 -17.95 15.95
C VAL A 388 5.59 -18.19 16.94
N PRO A 389 4.90 -17.13 17.41
CA PRO A 389 3.88 -17.24 18.44
C PRO A 389 2.70 -18.13 18.04
N PRO A 390 2.04 -18.80 19.02
CA PRO A 390 0.89 -19.70 18.75
C PRO A 390 -0.35 -18.97 18.20
N ASN A 391 -0.51 -17.69 18.49
CA ASN A 391 -1.61 -16.83 18.07
C ASN A 391 -1.44 -16.25 16.65
N VAL A 392 -0.31 -16.52 15.98
CA VAL A 392 -0.08 -16.07 14.59
C VAL A 392 -0.67 -17.07 13.60
N TYR A 393 -1.44 -16.58 12.64
CA TYR A 393 -1.96 -17.32 11.49
C TYR A 393 -1.30 -16.83 10.21
N ILE A 394 -1.03 -17.74 9.26
CA ILE A 394 -0.45 -17.40 7.97
C ILE A 394 -1.44 -17.76 6.86
N ILE A 395 -1.80 -16.76 6.04
CA ILE A 395 -2.68 -16.94 4.89
C ILE A 395 -1.88 -16.61 3.62
N GLY A 396 -1.48 -17.64 2.87
CA GLY A 396 -0.88 -17.46 1.55
C GLY A 396 -1.94 -17.37 0.45
N MET A 397 -1.63 -16.67 -0.63
CA MET A 397 -2.48 -16.64 -1.82
C MET A 397 -1.67 -16.99 -3.06
N MET A 398 -2.30 -17.74 -3.97
CA MET A 398 -1.66 -18.26 -5.17
C MET A 398 -2.63 -18.30 -6.34
N ASN A 399 -2.17 -17.88 -7.51
CA ASN A 399 -2.90 -18.05 -8.77
C ASN A 399 -2.63 -19.44 -9.36
N THR A 400 -3.69 -20.18 -9.68
CA THR A 400 -3.56 -21.52 -10.30
C THR A 400 -3.27 -21.47 -11.79
N ALA A 401 -3.55 -20.35 -12.45
CA ALA A 401 -3.29 -20.15 -13.88
C ALA A 401 -1.81 -19.91 -14.22
N ASP A 402 -0.98 -19.50 -13.24
CA ASP A 402 0.43 -19.18 -13.46
C ASP A 402 1.28 -20.44 -13.62
N ARG A 403 1.34 -20.99 -14.87
CA ARG A 403 2.10 -22.21 -15.21
C ARG A 403 3.62 -22.05 -15.13
N SER A 404 4.12 -20.81 -15.24
CA SER A 404 5.56 -20.50 -15.27
C SER A 404 6.23 -20.51 -13.90
N LEU A 405 5.45 -20.63 -12.83
CA LEU A 405 5.96 -20.58 -11.46
C LEU A 405 6.29 -22.00 -10.96
N ALA A 406 7.36 -22.10 -10.16
CA ALA A 406 7.85 -23.34 -9.62
C ALA A 406 6.72 -24.13 -8.92
N MET A 407 6.66 -25.44 -9.18
CA MET A 407 5.78 -26.32 -8.41
C MET A 407 6.13 -26.12 -6.94
N LEU A 408 5.12 -25.84 -6.13
CA LEU A 408 5.31 -25.70 -4.68
C LEU A 408 6.01 -26.92 -4.13
N ASP A 409 7.13 -26.68 -3.43
CA ASP A 409 7.93 -27.72 -2.79
C ASP A 409 7.05 -28.61 -1.89
N TYR A 410 7.33 -29.90 -1.86
CA TYR A 410 6.66 -30.84 -0.97
C TYR A 410 6.71 -30.43 0.50
N ALA A 411 7.75 -29.70 0.90
CA ALA A 411 7.89 -29.14 2.25
C ALA A 411 6.75 -28.17 2.61
N LEU A 412 6.25 -27.39 1.64
CA LEU A 412 5.09 -26.51 1.80
C LEU A 412 3.79 -27.27 2.00
N ARG A 413 3.58 -28.33 1.22
CA ARG A 413 2.35 -29.13 1.28
C ARG A 413 2.13 -29.74 2.66
N ARG A 414 3.19 -29.98 3.41
CA ARG A 414 3.11 -30.45 4.78
C ARG A 414 2.74 -29.35 5.77
N ARG A 415 3.16 -28.11 5.51
CA ARG A 415 3.01 -26.97 6.44
C ARG A 415 1.76 -26.16 6.24
N PHE A 416 1.22 -26.17 5.04
CA PHE A 416 0.01 -25.44 4.68
C PHE A 416 -1.12 -26.38 4.30
N SER A 417 -2.34 -26.03 4.66
CA SER A 417 -3.54 -26.58 4.04
C SER A 417 -3.88 -25.76 2.79
N PHE A 418 -4.47 -26.39 1.77
CA PHE A 418 -4.84 -25.73 0.53
C PHE A 418 -6.35 -25.66 0.44
N PHE A 419 -6.86 -24.47 0.25
CA PHE A 419 -8.29 -24.21 0.01
C PHE A 419 -8.48 -23.63 -1.38
N THR A 420 -9.26 -24.34 -2.22
CA THR A 420 -9.52 -23.90 -3.60
C THR A 420 -10.74 -23.00 -3.64
N MET A 421 -10.52 -21.75 -4.00
CA MET A 421 -11.58 -20.78 -4.24
C MET A 421 -12.14 -20.92 -5.66
N LYS A 422 -13.45 -21.04 -5.75
CA LYS A 422 -14.19 -21.14 -7.02
C LYS A 422 -14.84 -19.80 -7.38
N PRO A 423 -15.14 -19.57 -8.67
CA PRO A 423 -15.94 -18.41 -9.09
C PRO A 423 -17.30 -18.38 -8.36
N GLY A 424 -17.62 -17.31 -7.68
CA GLY A 424 -18.78 -17.17 -6.82
C GLY A 424 -20.12 -16.91 -7.50
N PHE A 425 -20.25 -17.08 -8.82
CA PHE A 425 -21.45 -16.76 -9.60
C PHE A 425 -22.75 -17.47 -9.16
N ASN A 426 -22.65 -18.57 -8.44
CA ASN A 426 -23.79 -19.34 -7.96
C ASN A 426 -24.14 -19.09 -6.49
N THR A 427 -23.39 -18.24 -5.80
CA THR A 427 -23.64 -17.90 -4.40
C THR A 427 -24.82 -16.94 -4.27
N ILE A 428 -25.50 -16.99 -3.13
CA ILE A 428 -26.64 -16.10 -2.83
C ILE A 428 -26.21 -14.63 -2.89
N GLY A 429 -25.04 -14.31 -2.34
CA GLY A 429 -24.49 -12.95 -2.35
C GLY A 429 -24.30 -12.40 -3.77
N PHE A 430 -23.72 -13.19 -4.69
CA PHE A 430 -23.57 -12.76 -6.08
C PHE A 430 -24.91 -12.64 -6.82
N GLN A 431 -25.86 -13.54 -6.56
CA GLN A 431 -27.20 -13.45 -7.14
C GLN A 431 -27.95 -12.19 -6.68
N THR A 432 -27.87 -11.88 -5.38
CA THR A 432 -28.42 -10.64 -4.83
C THR A 432 -27.78 -9.40 -5.47
N TYR A 433 -26.46 -9.40 -5.61
CA TYR A 433 -25.72 -8.35 -6.33
C TYR A 433 -26.21 -8.22 -7.78
N GLN A 434 -26.28 -9.33 -8.52
CA GLN A 434 -26.76 -9.37 -9.91
C GLN A 434 -28.18 -8.78 -10.04
N ASP A 435 -29.09 -9.13 -9.12
CA ASP A 435 -30.47 -8.62 -9.13
C ASP A 435 -30.54 -7.13 -8.79
N SER A 436 -29.64 -6.63 -7.94
CA SER A 436 -29.55 -5.20 -7.58
C SER A 436 -29.19 -4.31 -8.76
N LEU A 437 -28.46 -4.85 -9.76
CA LEU A 437 -28.06 -4.11 -10.96
C LEU A 437 -29.23 -3.87 -11.93
N LYS A 438 -30.32 -4.66 -11.85
CA LYS A 438 -31.50 -4.55 -12.73
C LYS A 438 -31.18 -4.52 -14.23
N SER A 439 -30.14 -5.24 -14.65
CA SER A 439 -29.62 -5.27 -16.02
C SER A 439 -29.76 -6.65 -16.62
N ASP A 440 -30.67 -6.79 -17.62
CA ASP A 440 -30.83 -8.05 -18.35
C ASP A 440 -29.58 -8.40 -19.18
N ALA A 441 -28.88 -7.39 -19.69
CA ALA A 441 -27.61 -7.58 -20.38
C ALA A 441 -26.56 -8.20 -19.46
N PHE A 442 -26.48 -7.74 -18.21
CA PHE A 442 -25.59 -8.32 -17.21
C PHE A 442 -25.94 -9.78 -16.90
N LYS A 443 -27.24 -10.10 -16.70
CA LYS A 443 -27.70 -11.47 -16.45
C LYS A 443 -27.31 -12.42 -17.61
N LYS A 444 -27.50 -11.96 -18.85
CA LYS A 444 -27.10 -12.72 -20.03
C LYS A 444 -25.58 -12.92 -20.10
N LEU A 445 -24.81 -11.87 -19.86
CA LEU A 445 -23.34 -11.96 -19.82
C LEU A 445 -22.88 -12.99 -18.78
N ILE A 446 -23.37 -12.94 -17.56
CA ILE A 446 -23.01 -13.90 -16.51
C ILE A 446 -23.37 -15.34 -16.90
N SER A 447 -24.49 -15.54 -17.60
CA SER A 447 -24.85 -16.86 -18.16
C SER A 447 -23.83 -17.34 -19.20
N CYS A 448 -23.39 -16.45 -20.10
CA CYS A 448 -22.31 -16.75 -21.07
C CYS A 448 -20.98 -17.09 -20.36
N ILE A 449 -20.63 -16.36 -19.31
CA ILE A 449 -19.40 -16.62 -18.54
C ILE A 449 -19.47 -17.98 -17.81
N LYS A 450 -20.62 -18.36 -17.28
CA LYS A 450 -20.80 -19.69 -16.66
C LYS A 450 -20.62 -20.81 -17.70
N GLN A 451 -21.14 -20.63 -18.91
CA GLN A 451 -20.94 -21.58 -20.01
C GLN A 451 -19.47 -21.64 -20.46
N LEU A 452 -18.80 -20.46 -20.56
CA LEU A 452 -17.38 -20.38 -20.84
C LEU A 452 -16.55 -21.12 -19.79
N ASN A 453 -16.82 -20.89 -18.51
CA ASN A 453 -16.16 -21.58 -17.43
C ASN A 453 -16.34 -23.10 -17.48
N SER A 454 -17.51 -23.58 -17.91
CA SER A 454 -17.72 -25.01 -18.13
C SER A 454 -16.87 -25.57 -19.27
N LYS A 455 -16.66 -24.79 -20.33
CA LYS A 455 -15.74 -25.17 -21.45
C LYS A 455 -14.29 -25.15 -20.97
N ILE A 456 -13.87 -24.11 -20.23
CA ILE A 456 -12.51 -24.00 -19.69
C ILE A 456 -12.21 -25.14 -18.71
N ALA A 457 -13.14 -25.46 -17.82
CA ALA A 457 -12.99 -26.54 -16.87
C ALA A 457 -12.88 -27.93 -17.52
N ALA A 458 -13.56 -28.14 -18.65
CA ALA A 458 -13.50 -29.39 -19.44
C ALA A 458 -12.29 -29.46 -20.36
N ASP A 459 -11.58 -28.37 -20.59
CA ASP A 459 -10.41 -28.32 -21.46
C ASP A 459 -9.21 -29.00 -20.77
N ILE A 460 -8.61 -29.99 -21.44
CA ILE A 460 -7.49 -30.78 -20.91
C ILE A 460 -6.26 -29.92 -20.65
N SER A 461 -6.09 -28.87 -21.45
CA SER A 461 -4.93 -27.99 -21.35
C SER A 461 -5.09 -26.93 -20.26
N LEU A 462 -6.32 -26.57 -19.82
CA LEU A 462 -6.62 -25.51 -18.87
C LEU A 462 -7.11 -26.06 -17.52
N GLY A 463 -8.32 -26.58 -17.47
CA GLY A 463 -8.96 -27.08 -16.24
C GLY A 463 -9.57 -25.98 -15.35
N GLU A 464 -10.10 -26.36 -14.18
CA GLU A 464 -10.80 -25.47 -13.25
C GLU A 464 -9.95 -24.26 -12.79
N GLY A 465 -8.62 -24.41 -12.79
CA GLY A 465 -7.68 -23.37 -12.35
C GLY A 465 -7.63 -22.13 -13.23
N PHE A 466 -8.23 -22.19 -14.42
CA PHE A 466 -8.26 -21.12 -15.41
C PHE A 466 -9.65 -20.49 -15.57
N CYS A 467 -10.65 -20.92 -14.80
CA CYS A 467 -12.00 -20.35 -14.87
C CYS A 467 -11.99 -18.85 -14.61
N ILE A 468 -12.82 -18.10 -15.32
CA ILE A 468 -12.97 -16.65 -15.13
C ILE A 468 -13.64 -16.40 -13.78
N GLY A 469 -12.99 -15.60 -12.93
CA GLY A 469 -13.50 -15.22 -11.62
C GLY A 469 -14.61 -14.15 -11.71
N HIS A 470 -15.34 -14.00 -10.64
CA HIS A 470 -16.45 -13.06 -10.55
C HIS A 470 -16.02 -11.60 -10.32
N SER A 471 -14.78 -11.36 -9.89
CA SER A 471 -14.31 -10.00 -9.56
C SER A 471 -14.22 -9.07 -10.77
N TYR A 472 -14.07 -9.58 -11.96
CA TYR A 472 -14.15 -8.79 -13.20
C TYR A 472 -15.48 -8.03 -13.35
N PHE A 473 -16.53 -8.52 -12.69
CA PHE A 473 -17.89 -8.01 -12.80
C PHE A 473 -18.37 -7.32 -11.53
N CYS A 474 -17.54 -7.25 -10.50
CA CYS A 474 -17.86 -6.61 -9.23
C CYS A 474 -17.65 -5.10 -9.29
N GLY A 475 -18.33 -4.35 -8.39
CA GLY A 475 -18.20 -2.90 -8.31
C GLY A 475 -19.08 -2.13 -9.31
N LEU A 476 -19.87 -2.82 -10.15
CA LEU A 476 -20.86 -2.19 -10.97
C LEU A 476 -22.11 -1.79 -10.14
N THR A 477 -22.78 -0.73 -10.56
CA THR A 477 -24.04 -0.27 -10.01
C THR A 477 -25.13 -0.31 -11.10
N ALA A 478 -26.40 -0.17 -10.74
CA ALA A 478 -27.49 -0.11 -11.71
C ALA A 478 -27.28 1.00 -12.78
N LYS A 479 -26.52 2.06 -12.46
CA LYS A 479 -26.19 3.15 -13.40
C LYS A 479 -25.00 2.81 -14.31
N THR A 480 -24.04 2.01 -13.83
CA THR A 480 -22.79 1.70 -14.55
C THR A 480 -22.84 0.35 -15.27
N ALA A 481 -23.78 -0.54 -14.95
CA ALA A 481 -23.97 -1.83 -15.61
C ALA A 481 -24.62 -1.66 -17.01
N THR A 482 -24.06 -0.77 -17.84
CA THR A 482 -24.52 -0.48 -19.21
C THR A 482 -23.90 -1.46 -20.21
N VAL A 483 -24.56 -1.66 -21.35
CA VAL A 483 -24.02 -2.48 -22.44
C VAL A 483 -22.60 -2.04 -22.80
N ARG A 484 -22.34 -0.74 -22.90
CA ARG A 484 -21.01 -0.19 -23.21
C ARG A 484 -19.94 -0.63 -22.18
N THR A 485 -20.25 -0.53 -20.89
CA THR A 485 -19.32 -0.97 -19.82
C THR A 485 -19.05 -2.46 -19.88
N LEU A 486 -20.11 -3.25 -20.09
CA LEU A 486 -20.01 -4.71 -20.20
C LEU A 486 -19.19 -5.13 -21.42
N THR A 487 -19.38 -4.47 -22.56
CA THR A 487 -18.57 -4.69 -23.77
C THR A 487 -17.10 -4.34 -23.52
N SER A 488 -16.82 -3.24 -22.80
CA SER A 488 -15.43 -2.88 -22.47
C SER A 488 -14.75 -3.95 -21.59
N ILE A 489 -15.43 -4.52 -20.60
CA ILE A 489 -14.89 -5.63 -19.79
C ILE A 489 -14.56 -6.84 -20.69
N ILE A 490 -15.45 -7.18 -21.62
CA ILE A 490 -15.21 -8.29 -22.56
C ILE A 490 -14.01 -8.01 -23.47
N GLU A 491 -13.98 -6.85 -24.11
CA GLU A 491 -12.98 -6.52 -25.13
C GLU A 491 -11.59 -6.29 -24.56
N TYR A 492 -11.50 -5.62 -23.40
CA TYR A 492 -10.21 -5.16 -22.85
C TYR A 492 -9.67 -6.01 -21.71
N GLU A 493 -10.51 -6.83 -21.06
CA GLU A 493 -10.07 -7.67 -19.95
C GLU A 493 -10.17 -9.17 -20.27
N LEU A 494 -11.33 -9.64 -20.78
CA LEU A 494 -11.54 -11.07 -20.98
C LEU A 494 -10.95 -11.60 -22.28
N ILE A 495 -11.14 -10.91 -23.41
CA ILE A 495 -10.60 -11.36 -24.70
C ILE A 495 -9.06 -11.45 -24.68
N PRO A 496 -8.30 -10.47 -24.15
CA PRO A 496 -6.87 -10.60 -24.00
C PRO A 496 -6.46 -11.82 -23.17
N LEU A 497 -7.13 -12.05 -22.03
CA LEU A 497 -6.88 -13.19 -21.15
C LEU A 497 -7.15 -14.52 -21.87
N LEU A 498 -8.26 -14.63 -22.60
CA LEU A 498 -8.60 -15.84 -23.36
C LEU A 498 -7.63 -16.10 -24.51
N LYS A 499 -7.04 -15.05 -25.12
CA LYS A 499 -5.98 -15.18 -26.13
C LYS A 499 -4.69 -15.76 -25.53
N GLU A 500 -4.40 -15.53 -24.26
CA GLU A 500 -3.30 -16.20 -23.56
C GLU A 500 -3.63 -17.66 -23.26
N TYR A 501 -4.87 -17.94 -22.88
CA TYR A 501 -5.32 -19.30 -22.55
C TYR A 501 -5.31 -20.24 -23.75
N TRP A 502 -5.85 -19.78 -24.88
CA TRP A 502 -5.98 -20.54 -26.15
C TRP A 502 -5.10 -19.93 -27.25
N PHE A 503 -3.82 -19.67 -26.90
CA PHE A 503 -2.86 -19.11 -27.83
C PHE A 503 -2.75 -19.93 -29.13
N ASP A 504 -2.80 -21.26 -29.03
CA ASP A 504 -2.69 -22.19 -30.16
C ASP A 504 -4.05 -22.53 -30.82
N GLU A 505 -5.19 -22.07 -30.29
CA GLU A 505 -6.54 -22.41 -30.71
C GLU A 505 -7.45 -21.16 -30.80
N PRO A 506 -7.12 -20.15 -31.61
CA PRO A 506 -7.82 -18.87 -31.64
C PRO A 506 -9.31 -18.98 -32.06
N GLU A 507 -9.71 -20.02 -32.78
CA GLU A 507 -11.11 -20.27 -33.16
C GLU A 507 -12.03 -20.45 -31.94
N LYS A 508 -11.56 -21.02 -30.84
CA LYS A 508 -12.34 -21.18 -29.61
C LYS A 508 -12.77 -19.83 -29.02
N ILE A 509 -11.98 -18.78 -29.27
CA ILE A 509 -12.22 -17.43 -28.79
C ILE A 509 -13.22 -16.71 -29.68
N ILE A 510 -13.11 -16.87 -31.02
CA ILE A 510 -13.97 -16.20 -31.99
C ILE A 510 -15.41 -16.62 -31.78
N ASP A 511 -15.68 -17.93 -31.69
CA ASP A 511 -17.02 -18.48 -31.45
C ASP A 511 -17.67 -17.96 -30.19
N TRP A 512 -16.87 -17.76 -29.15
CA TRP A 512 -17.38 -17.24 -27.88
C TRP A 512 -17.57 -15.72 -27.92
N SER A 513 -16.60 -14.96 -28.44
CA SER A 513 -16.66 -13.50 -28.52
C SER A 513 -17.85 -13.02 -29.33
N ASP A 514 -18.10 -13.64 -30.50
CA ASP A 514 -19.23 -13.31 -31.34
C ASP A 514 -20.57 -13.60 -30.66
N SER A 515 -20.66 -14.73 -29.96
CA SER A 515 -21.85 -15.07 -29.19
C SER A 515 -22.11 -14.09 -28.05
N CYS A 516 -21.06 -13.63 -27.36
CA CYS A 516 -21.14 -12.73 -26.23
C CYS A 516 -21.42 -11.27 -26.64
N LEU A 517 -20.79 -10.79 -27.71
CA LEU A 517 -20.99 -9.44 -28.25
C LEU A 517 -22.40 -9.27 -28.84
N LEU A 518 -22.96 -10.31 -29.51
CA LEU A 518 -24.35 -10.32 -29.96
C LEU A 518 -25.37 -10.15 -28.82
N TYR A 519 -25.05 -10.64 -27.59
CA TYR A 519 -25.93 -10.48 -26.44
C TYR A 519 -25.79 -9.10 -25.77
N THR A 520 -24.67 -8.41 -25.97
CA THR A 520 -24.40 -7.09 -25.37
C THR A 520 -24.63 -5.92 -26.33
N SER A 521 -24.67 -6.16 -27.64
CA SER A 521 -24.98 -5.13 -28.64
C SER A 521 -26.48 -4.80 -28.61
N PRO A 522 -26.89 -3.52 -28.71
CA PRO A 522 -28.29 -3.16 -28.89
C PRO A 522 -28.80 -3.79 -30.15
N SER A 523 -29.98 -4.41 -30.09
CA SER A 523 -30.65 -4.96 -31.26
C SER A 523 -30.80 -3.85 -32.31
N PRO A 524 -30.63 -4.16 -33.61
CA PRO A 524 -30.89 -3.19 -34.69
C PRO A 524 -32.30 -2.55 -34.62
N ARG A 525 -33.23 -3.20 -33.91
CA ARG A 525 -34.58 -2.66 -33.65
C ARG A 525 -34.66 -1.57 -32.58
N ASP A 526 -33.63 -1.44 -31.72
CA ASP A 526 -33.59 -0.44 -30.67
C ASP A 526 -33.04 0.90 -31.17
N THR A 527 -32.34 0.93 -32.31
CA THR A 527 -31.82 2.14 -32.95
C THR A 527 -32.85 2.83 -33.85
N GLU A 528 -33.97 2.18 -34.18
CA GLU A 528 -35.04 2.78 -35.01
C GLU A 528 -36.12 3.51 -34.15
N ARG A 529 -35.99 3.55 -32.79
CA ARG A 529 -36.97 4.17 -31.90
C ARG A 529 -36.43 5.37 -31.08
N SER A 530 -35.25 5.88 -31.41
CA SER A 530 -34.72 7.09 -30.78
C SER A 530 -34.67 8.28 -31.74
#